data_0977c06fe733e26b9c9e3070b6209348
#
_entry.id   0977c06fe733e26b9c9e3070b6209348
#
_cell.length_a   1.000
_cell.length_b   1.000
_cell.length_c   1.000
_cell.angle_alpha   90.00
_cell.angle_beta   90.00
_cell.angle_gamma   90.00
#
_symmetry.space_group_name_H-M   'P 1'
#
loop_
_entity.id
_entity.type
_entity.pdbx_description
1 polymer ?
#
loop_
_entity_poly.entity_id
_entity_poly.type
_entity_poly.pdbx_seq_one_letter_code
_entity_poly.pdbx_strand_id
1 'polypeptide(L)'
;MTRSVTALSLACPMRPAIPLLALLLGLTGCGGPASSGERASTLDRILATKVLRVGLKPGYAPFEMVDANGTMIGFDIDVVHYVAGQLGNGVRVEFQKSDWDPIIANLNAGKFDLIVSGMTRTPQRALRCDFTEPYFETGQALLVNRAKHKPSPRLTVRDFDRRGVVVATKLGTTGEIAARKFFRVATIKTMETESDAALEVDAGRADVMVYDQPYVAIRAQESPVRTFAILEPFTKEYLAMAVRKGDTEFRDWLNLTIFELKASGTWDSLYQTWFVRMPWLDRVKRPSS
;
A
#
# COMPACT_ATOMS: atom_id res chain seq x y z
N MET A 1 46.27 -58.16 -13.49
CA MET A 1 45.82 -59.13 -12.47
C MET A 1 44.31 -59.12 -12.53
N THR A 2 43.74 -59.81 -13.40
CA THR A 2 43.11 -61.14 -13.57
C THR A 2 42.38 -61.64 -12.31
N ARG A 3 41.09 -61.77 -12.40
CA ARG A 3 40.23 -62.92 -12.06
C ARG A 3 38.75 -62.45 -12.07
N SER A 4 37.98 -62.87 -13.05
CA SER A 4 37.29 -64.17 -13.33
C SER A 4 35.99 -64.33 -12.52
N VAL A 5 34.89 -64.15 -13.19
CA VAL A 5 33.76 -65.04 -13.51
C VAL A 5 33.35 -66.03 -12.41
N THR A 6 32.06 -66.01 -12.08
CA THR A 6 31.25 -67.24 -12.02
C THR A 6 29.74 -66.91 -12.15
N ALA A 7 29.18 -67.46 -13.19
CA ALA A 7 27.74 -67.59 -13.40
C ALA A 7 27.23 -68.82 -12.63
N LEU A 8 26.03 -68.73 -12.08
CA LEU A 8 25.31 -69.93 -11.64
C LEU A 8 23.83 -69.79 -12.10
N SER A 9 23.56 -70.66 -13.07
CA SER A 9 22.23 -71.04 -13.57
C SER A 9 21.63 -72.10 -12.64
N LEU A 10 20.35 -72.01 -12.34
CA LEU A 10 19.52 -73.20 -12.09
C LEU A 10 18.04 -72.88 -12.05
N ALA A 11 17.38 -73.34 -13.10
CA ALA A 11 16.15 -74.14 -13.11
C ALA A 11 14.83 -73.64 -12.46
N CYS A 12 13.91 -73.54 -13.37
CA CYS A 12 12.45 -73.53 -13.23
C CYS A 12 11.90 -74.86 -12.69
N PRO A 13 10.78 -74.88 -11.97
CA PRO A 13 9.75 -75.87 -12.32
C PRO A 13 8.36 -75.23 -12.52
N MET A 14 7.63 -75.96 -13.36
CA MET A 14 6.30 -75.76 -13.89
C MET A 14 5.17 -75.79 -12.84
N ARG A 15 4.20 -74.93 -13.05
CA ARG A 15 2.71 -74.94 -13.04
C ARG A 15 1.93 -75.81 -12.02
N PRO A 16 0.71 -75.33 -11.59
CA PRO A 16 -0.50 -75.62 -12.41
C PRO A 16 -1.48 -74.40 -12.57
N ALA A 17 -2.27 -74.52 -13.59
CA ALA A 17 -3.37 -73.68 -14.03
C ALA A 17 -4.59 -73.75 -13.11
N ILE A 18 -5.20 -72.61 -12.77
CA ILE A 18 -6.50 -72.47 -12.11
C ILE A 18 -7.38 -71.55 -12.97
N PRO A 19 -8.69 -71.85 -13.11
CA PRO A 19 -9.51 -71.35 -14.19
C PRO A 19 -10.01 -69.92 -14.00
N LEU A 20 -10.20 -69.28 -15.14
CA LEU A 20 -10.77 -67.99 -15.40
C LEU A 20 -12.23 -67.92 -14.92
N LEU A 21 -12.50 -67.15 -13.83
CA LEU A 21 -13.85 -66.73 -13.47
C LEU A 21 -13.95 -65.22 -13.80
N ALA A 22 -14.63 -65.00 -14.93
CA ALA A 22 -14.90 -63.60 -15.35
C ALA A 22 -15.97 -63.00 -14.44
N LEU A 23 -15.55 -62.09 -13.55
CA LEU A 23 -16.46 -61.25 -12.79
C LEU A 23 -16.54 -59.89 -13.49
N LEU A 24 -17.58 -59.70 -14.28
CA LEU A 24 -17.98 -58.41 -14.85
C LEU A 24 -18.47 -57.49 -13.69
N LEU A 25 -17.58 -56.74 -13.12
CA LEU A 25 -17.96 -55.59 -12.25
C LEU A 25 -18.08 -54.37 -13.15
N GLY A 26 -19.32 -53.93 -13.33
CA GLY A 26 -19.64 -52.68 -14.03
C GLY A 26 -18.99 -51.45 -13.35
N LEU A 27 -18.05 -50.86 -14.05
CA LEU A 27 -17.53 -49.55 -13.72
C LEU A 27 -18.53 -48.47 -14.18
N THR A 28 -19.55 -48.17 -13.36
CA THR A 28 -20.25 -46.91 -13.45
C THR A 28 -19.40 -45.85 -12.77
N GLY A 29 -18.37 -45.40 -13.44
CA GLY A 29 -17.59 -44.22 -13.07
C GLY A 29 -18.37 -42.97 -13.41
N CYS A 30 -19.28 -42.52 -12.52
CA CYS A 30 -19.72 -41.15 -12.51
C CYS A 30 -18.59 -40.27 -11.94
N GLY A 31 -17.57 -40.05 -12.76
CA GLY A 31 -16.64 -38.95 -12.59
C GLY A 31 -17.31 -37.67 -13.09
N GLY A 32 -18.23 -37.11 -12.31
CA GLY A 32 -18.63 -35.73 -12.53
C GLY A 32 -17.38 -34.86 -12.38
N PRO A 33 -17.16 -33.88 -13.26
CA PRO A 33 -16.09 -32.91 -13.03
C PRO A 33 -16.36 -32.30 -11.64
N ALA A 34 -15.40 -32.46 -10.73
CA ALA A 34 -15.35 -31.63 -9.54
C ALA A 34 -15.27 -30.19 -10.05
N SER A 35 -16.41 -29.52 -10.10
CA SER A 35 -16.43 -28.09 -10.23
C SER A 35 -15.74 -27.58 -8.97
N SER A 36 -14.41 -27.37 -9.06
CA SER A 36 -13.74 -26.41 -8.20
C SER A 36 -14.54 -25.14 -8.43
N GLY A 37 -15.39 -24.80 -7.48
CA GLY A 37 -16.13 -23.53 -7.51
C GLY A 37 -15.10 -22.43 -7.59
N GLU A 38 -14.74 -22.06 -8.79
CA GLU A 38 -13.85 -20.96 -9.10
C GLU A 38 -14.56 -19.74 -8.55
N ARG A 39 -14.06 -19.24 -7.42
CA ARG A 39 -14.58 -17.99 -6.89
C ARG A 39 -14.37 -16.96 -7.98
N ALA A 40 -15.46 -16.35 -8.45
CA ALA A 40 -15.39 -15.26 -9.42
C ALA A 40 -14.27 -14.31 -9.01
N SER A 41 -13.38 -13.99 -9.95
CA SER A 41 -12.24 -13.11 -9.68
C SER A 41 -12.75 -11.74 -9.21
N THR A 42 -11.90 -11.00 -8.53
CA THR A 42 -12.26 -9.62 -8.15
C THR A 42 -12.63 -8.81 -9.37
N LEU A 43 -11.92 -9.00 -10.46
CA LEU A 43 -12.15 -8.30 -11.72
C LEU A 43 -13.53 -8.66 -12.30
N ASP A 44 -13.87 -9.97 -12.40
CA ASP A 44 -15.19 -10.43 -12.86
C ASP A 44 -16.32 -9.84 -12.01
N ARG A 45 -16.14 -9.85 -10.70
CA ARG A 45 -17.13 -9.29 -9.78
C ARG A 45 -17.34 -7.79 -10.04
N ILE A 46 -16.26 -7.02 -10.21
CA ILE A 46 -16.35 -5.58 -10.50
C ILE A 46 -17.05 -5.36 -11.84
N LEU A 47 -16.69 -6.11 -12.86
CA LEU A 47 -17.30 -5.99 -14.20
C LEU A 47 -18.79 -6.35 -14.19
N ALA A 48 -19.19 -7.36 -13.40
CA ALA A 48 -20.58 -7.76 -13.25
C ALA A 48 -21.41 -6.77 -12.43
N THR A 49 -20.87 -6.30 -11.28
CA THR A 49 -21.60 -5.42 -10.35
C THR A 49 -21.50 -3.94 -10.71
N LYS A 50 -20.54 -3.59 -11.56
CA LYS A 50 -20.18 -2.18 -11.86
C LYS A 50 -19.80 -1.37 -10.62
N VAL A 51 -19.19 -2.03 -9.62
CA VAL A 51 -18.77 -1.39 -8.37
C VAL A 51 -17.32 -1.75 -8.04
N LEU A 52 -16.48 -0.71 -7.93
CA LEU A 52 -15.12 -0.78 -7.41
C LEU A 52 -15.11 -0.24 -5.98
N ARG A 53 -14.87 -1.08 -4.99
CA ARG A 53 -14.79 -0.68 -3.57
C ARG A 53 -13.33 -0.42 -3.20
N VAL A 54 -13.04 0.78 -2.70
CA VAL A 54 -11.67 1.22 -2.39
C VAL A 54 -11.55 1.59 -0.93
N GLY A 55 -10.66 0.89 -0.22
CA GLY A 55 -10.31 1.17 1.17
C GLY A 55 -9.26 2.28 1.28
N LEU A 56 -9.51 3.26 2.15
CA LEU A 56 -8.58 4.34 2.42
C LEU A 56 -8.74 4.92 3.83
N LYS A 57 -7.69 5.62 4.33
CA LYS A 57 -7.72 6.38 5.58
C LYS A 57 -7.65 7.86 5.24
N PRO A 58 -8.77 8.62 5.32
CA PRO A 58 -8.76 10.05 5.01
C PRO A 58 -7.88 10.85 5.97
N GLY A 59 -7.33 11.96 5.49
CA GLY A 59 -6.53 12.90 6.26
C GLY A 59 -5.09 13.05 5.78
N TYR A 60 -4.68 12.26 4.81
CA TYR A 60 -3.33 12.28 4.26
C TYR A 60 -3.23 13.21 3.02
N ALA A 61 -3.19 14.53 3.26
CA ALA A 61 -3.02 15.51 2.19
C ALA A 61 -1.63 15.40 1.51
N PRO A 62 -1.53 15.53 0.17
CA PRO A 62 -2.59 15.78 -0.79
C PRO A 62 -3.14 14.50 -1.46
N PHE A 63 -2.91 13.31 -0.90
CA PHE A 63 -3.29 12.02 -1.48
C PHE A 63 -4.79 11.73 -1.29
N GLU A 64 -5.30 11.77 -0.06
CA GLU A 64 -6.71 11.60 0.25
C GLU A 64 -7.14 12.45 1.45
N MET A 65 -8.13 13.31 1.22
CA MET A 65 -8.65 14.21 2.22
C MET A 65 -10.12 14.54 1.94
N VAL A 66 -10.74 15.21 2.88
CA VAL A 66 -12.13 15.67 2.75
C VAL A 66 -12.11 17.20 2.63
N ASP A 67 -12.76 17.73 1.61
CA ASP A 67 -12.89 19.18 1.43
C ASP A 67 -13.94 19.78 2.40
N ALA A 68 -14.08 21.10 2.37
CA ALA A 68 -15.02 21.83 3.24
C ALA A 68 -16.49 21.39 3.04
N ASN A 69 -16.85 20.80 1.90
CA ASN A 69 -18.19 20.31 1.57
C ASN A 69 -18.39 18.84 1.97
N GLY A 70 -17.38 18.18 2.53
CA GLY A 70 -17.43 16.77 2.88
C GLY A 70 -17.11 15.82 1.71
N THR A 71 -16.66 16.36 0.57
CA THR A 71 -16.28 15.57 -0.61
C THR A 71 -14.88 15.00 -0.46
N MET A 72 -14.70 13.71 -0.78
CA MET A 72 -13.40 13.08 -0.85
C MET A 72 -12.66 13.59 -2.08
N ILE A 73 -11.46 14.14 -1.87
CA ILE A 73 -10.58 14.68 -2.91
C ILE A 73 -9.13 14.27 -2.66
N GLY A 74 -8.29 14.26 -3.68
CA GLY A 74 -6.87 13.97 -3.53
C GLY A 74 -6.28 13.30 -4.76
N PHE A 75 -4.98 13.22 -4.78
CA PHE A 75 -4.24 12.55 -5.86
C PHE A 75 -4.67 11.07 -5.98
N ASP A 76 -4.74 10.35 -4.86
CA ASP A 76 -5.18 8.94 -4.82
C ASP A 76 -6.63 8.80 -5.29
N ILE A 77 -7.49 9.77 -4.98
CA ILE A 77 -8.89 9.79 -5.41
C ILE A 77 -8.98 9.89 -6.93
N ASP A 78 -8.20 10.79 -7.54
CA ASP A 78 -8.18 10.94 -9.00
C ASP A 78 -7.55 9.73 -9.69
N VAL A 79 -6.49 9.14 -9.11
CA VAL A 79 -5.91 7.88 -9.61
C VAL A 79 -6.95 6.75 -9.58
N VAL A 80 -7.75 6.64 -8.52
CA VAL A 80 -8.84 5.65 -8.42
C VAL A 80 -9.92 5.89 -9.48
N HIS A 81 -10.29 7.15 -9.72
CA HIS A 81 -11.25 7.48 -10.78
C HIS A 81 -10.71 7.12 -12.17
N TYR A 82 -9.41 7.33 -12.42
CA TYR A 82 -8.76 6.87 -13.63
C TYR A 82 -8.85 5.33 -13.76
N VAL A 83 -8.51 4.59 -12.70
CA VAL A 83 -8.62 3.11 -12.67
C VAL A 83 -10.06 2.67 -12.98
N ALA A 84 -11.06 3.29 -12.35
CA ALA A 84 -12.47 2.97 -12.61
C ALA A 84 -12.88 3.23 -14.07
N GLY A 85 -12.37 4.31 -14.68
CA GLY A 85 -12.58 4.62 -16.10
C GLY A 85 -12.04 3.54 -17.03
N GLN A 86 -10.92 2.90 -16.69
CA GLN A 86 -10.33 1.81 -17.48
C GLN A 86 -11.12 0.49 -17.36
N LEU A 87 -11.90 0.30 -16.29
CA LEU A 87 -12.79 -0.86 -16.12
C LEU A 87 -14.03 -0.81 -17.02
N GLY A 88 -14.24 0.30 -17.72
CA GLY A 88 -15.33 0.49 -18.68
C GLY A 88 -16.51 1.31 -18.14
N ASN A 89 -17.39 1.66 -19.06
CA ASN A 89 -18.52 2.54 -18.77
C ASN A 89 -19.42 2.01 -17.66
N GLY A 90 -19.81 2.93 -16.75
CA GLY A 90 -20.77 2.66 -15.67
C GLY A 90 -20.15 2.08 -14.40
N VAL A 91 -18.85 1.84 -14.34
CA VAL A 91 -18.21 1.45 -13.06
C VAL A 91 -18.17 2.66 -12.14
N ARG A 92 -18.82 2.53 -10.97
CA ARG A 92 -18.79 3.54 -9.92
C ARG A 92 -17.81 3.13 -8.82
N VAL A 93 -17.21 4.14 -8.19
CA VAL A 93 -16.30 3.96 -7.05
C VAL A 93 -17.07 4.11 -5.75
N GLU A 94 -16.83 3.20 -4.82
CA GLU A 94 -17.27 3.30 -3.44
C GLU A 94 -16.07 3.40 -2.52
N PHE A 95 -15.80 4.58 -1.98
CA PHE A 95 -14.75 4.78 -0.99
C PHE A 95 -15.19 4.28 0.39
N GLN A 96 -14.44 3.31 0.92
CA GLN A 96 -14.67 2.70 2.24
C GLN A 96 -13.62 3.23 3.22
N LYS A 97 -14.06 4.07 4.16
CA LYS A 97 -13.17 4.59 5.20
C LYS A 97 -12.75 3.48 6.15
N SER A 98 -11.48 3.40 6.45
CA SER A 98 -10.89 2.45 7.39
C SER A 98 -9.84 3.14 8.25
N ASP A 99 -9.72 2.72 9.50
CA ASP A 99 -8.55 3.07 10.28
C ASP A 99 -7.31 2.37 9.72
N TRP A 100 -6.14 2.96 9.98
CA TRP A 100 -4.88 2.52 9.38
C TRP A 100 -4.49 1.10 9.80
N ASP A 101 -4.54 0.81 11.10
CA ASP A 101 -4.07 -0.48 11.62
C ASP A 101 -4.85 -1.69 11.07
N PRO A 102 -6.20 -1.69 11.00
CA PRO A 102 -6.96 -2.82 10.46
C PRO A 102 -7.10 -2.80 8.94
N ILE A 103 -6.55 -1.82 8.19
CA ILE A 103 -6.86 -1.65 6.77
C ILE A 103 -6.53 -2.89 5.93
N ILE A 104 -5.37 -3.54 6.14
CA ILE A 104 -5.00 -4.77 5.43
C ILE A 104 -5.90 -5.95 5.87
N ALA A 105 -6.27 -6.03 7.14
CA ALA A 105 -7.19 -7.05 7.62
C ALA A 105 -8.60 -6.87 7.02
N ASN A 106 -9.07 -5.63 6.89
CA ASN A 106 -10.33 -5.29 6.25
C ASN A 106 -10.34 -5.61 4.74
N LEU A 107 -9.21 -5.39 4.05
CA LEU A 107 -9.01 -5.84 2.65
C LEU A 107 -9.18 -7.37 2.54
N ASN A 108 -8.47 -8.12 3.39
CA ASN A 108 -8.53 -9.58 3.37
C ASN A 108 -9.90 -10.14 3.77
N ALA A 109 -10.64 -9.41 4.60
CA ALA A 109 -12.04 -9.72 4.94
C ALA A 109 -13.03 -9.37 3.79
N GLY A 110 -12.56 -8.79 2.69
CA GLY A 110 -13.40 -8.45 1.53
C GLY A 110 -14.31 -7.23 1.72
N LYS A 111 -14.01 -6.36 2.70
CA LYS A 111 -14.77 -5.12 2.89
C LYS A 111 -14.60 -4.17 1.71
N PHE A 112 -13.46 -4.21 1.04
CA PHE A 112 -13.15 -3.51 -0.21
C PHE A 112 -12.23 -4.37 -1.09
N ASP A 113 -11.99 -3.94 -2.30
CA ASP A 113 -11.31 -4.71 -3.34
C ASP A 113 -9.83 -4.39 -3.43
N LEU A 114 -9.49 -3.12 -3.19
CA LEU A 114 -8.12 -2.65 -3.12
C LEU A 114 -7.97 -1.54 -2.07
N ILE A 115 -6.73 -1.30 -1.66
CA ILE A 115 -6.34 -0.14 -0.88
C ILE A 115 -5.59 0.82 -1.79
N VAL A 116 -6.05 2.09 -1.81
CA VAL A 116 -5.29 3.23 -2.34
C VAL A 116 -5.33 4.30 -1.28
N SER A 117 -4.23 4.46 -0.54
CA SER A 117 -4.15 5.32 0.64
C SER A 117 -2.69 5.62 0.99
N GLY A 118 -1.91 6.08 0.01
CA GLY A 118 -0.50 6.40 0.20
C GLY A 118 0.30 5.26 0.84
N MET A 119 -0.06 4.01 0.59
CA MET A 119 0.54 2.87 1.29
C MET A 119 1.90 2.50 0.69
N THR A 120 2.97 2.69 1.47
CA THR A 120 4.30 2.19 1.11
C THR A 120 4.31 0.67 1.03
N ARG A 121 4.75 0.12 -0.11
CA ARG A 121 4.99 -1.33 -0.22
C ARG A 121 6.22 -1.72 0.59
N THR A 122 6.05 -2.66 1.49
CA THR A 122 7.14 -3.20 2.32
C THR A 122 7.08 -4.72 2.35
N PRO A 123 8.23 -5.43 2.57
CA PRO A 123 8.24 -6.88 2.71
C PRO A 123 7.27 -7.37 3.80
N GLN A 124 7.17 -6.67 4.93
CA GLN A 124 6.30 -7.03 6.04
C GLN A 124 4.82 -6.97 5.66
N ARG A 125 4.41 -5.91 4.94
CA ARG A 125 3.03 -5.78 4.44
C ARG A 125 2.75 -6.80 3.34
N ALA A 126 3.75 -7.10 2.49
CA ALA A 126 3.65 -8.09 1.40
C ALA A 126 3.46 -9.54 1.89
N LEU A 127 3.72 -9.84 3.16
CA LEU A 127 3.33 -11.12 3.75
C LEU A 127 1.81 -11.28 3.86
N ARG A 128 1.06 -10.16 3.91
CA ARG A 128 -0.36 -10.13 4.23
C ARG A 128 -1.26 -9.68 3.07
N CYS A 129 -0.72 -9.00 2.06
CA CYS A 129 -1.42 -8.56 0.86
C CYS A 129 -0.46 -8.60 -0.33
N ASP A 130 -0.97 -8.47 -1.56
CA ASP A 130 -0.13 -8.29 -2.73
C ASP A 130 -0.15 -6.81 -3.16
N PHE A 131 1.00 -6.33 -3.63
CA PHE A 131 1.15 -4.95 -4.08
C PHE A 131 1.27 -4.89 -5.60
N THR A 132 0.76 -3.83 -6.17
CA THR A 132 1.05 -3.44 -7.55
C THR A 132 2.47 -2.92 -7.70
N GLU A 133 2.88 -2.64 -8.94
CA GLU A 133 3.97 -1.70 -9.18
C GLU A 133 3.65 -0.33 -8.58
N PRO A 134 4.67 0.44 -8.18
CA PRO A 134 4.43 1.71 -7.53
C PRO A 134 3.83 2.75 -8.48
N TYR A 135 2.83 3.45 -8.00
CA TYR A 135 2.27 4.60 -8.70
C TYR A 135 2.90 5.93 -8.27
N PHE A 136 3.60 5.98 -7.12
CA PHE A 136 4.26 7.17 -6.59
C PHE A 136 5.56 6.82 -5.88
N GLU A 137 6.58 7.69 -5.99
CA GLU A 137 7.86 7.58 -5.28
C GLU A 137 7.98 8.74 -4.30
N THR A 138 8.39 8.46 -3.07
CA THR A 138 8.57 9.43 -2.00
C THR A 138 9.67 8.99 -1.03
N GLY A 139 9.75 9.61 0.13
CA GLY A 139 10.59 9.23 1.26
C GLY A 139 10.24 10.04 2.48
N GLN A 140 10.82 9.67 3.62
CA GLN A 140 10.59 10.36 4.88
C GLN A 140 11.37 11.67 4.92
N ALA A 141 10.70 12.74 5.38
CA ALA A 141 11.21 14.09 5.55
C ALA A 141 10.91 14.60 6.97
N LEU A 142 11.36 15.79 7.30
CA LEU A 142 11.18 16.37 8.63
C LEU A 142 10.35 17.65 8.58
N LEU A 143 9.26 17.69 9.36
CA LEU A 143 8.64 18.94 9.79
C LEU A 143 9.29 19.38 11.08
N VAL A 144 9.79 20.59 11.15
CA VAL A 144 10.63 21.08 12.27
C VAL A 144 9.97 22.26 12.96
N ASN A 145 9.96 22.28 14.28
CA ASN A 145 9.50 23.42 15.08
C ASN A 145 10.46 24.61 14.95
N ARG A 146 9.96 25.74 14.45
CA ARG A 146 10.74 26.95 14.15
C ARG A 146 11.21 27.70 15.40
N ALA A 147 10.48 27.62 16.50
CA ALA A 147 10.84 28.29 17.74
C ALA A 147 12.03 27.62 18.43
N LYS A 148 12.12 26.28 18.30
CA LYS A 148 13.21 25.47 18.89
C LYS A 148 14.44 25.37 17.99
N HIS A 149 14.25 25.42 16.68
CA HIS A 149 15.31 25.21 15.69
C HIS A 149 15.24 26.27 14.58
N LYS A 150 16.36 26.92 14.30
CA LYS A 150 16.46 27.89 13.21
C LYS A 150 16.64 27.17 11.88
N PRO A 151 15.92 27.57 10.80
CA PRO A 151 16.15 27.04 9.48
C PRO A 151 17.60 27.21 9.02
N SER A 152 18.17 26.16 8.46
CA SER A 152 19.50 26.18 7.85
C SER A 152 19.56 25.14 6.73
N PRO A 153 20.19 25.43 5.59
CA PRO A 153 20.37 24.46 4.52
C PRO A 153 21.31 23.30 4.86
N ARG A 154 21.99 23.39 6.01
CA ARG A 154 22.92 22.34 6.49
C ARG A 154 22.24 21.33 7.41
N LEU A 155 21.00 21.60 7.86
CA LEU A 155 20.29 20.70 8.76
C LEU A 155 19.93 19.38 8.05
N THR A 156 20.21 18.30 8.73
CA THR A 156 19.91 16.94 8.31
C THR A 156 19.17 16.17 9.41
N VAL A 157 18.68 14.99 9.13
CA VAL A 157 18.04 14.12 10.12
C VAL A 157 18.94 13.85 11.34
N ARG A 158 20.27 13.79 11.14
CA ARG A 158 21.25 13.49 12.20
C ARG A 158 21.36 14.57 13.26
N ASP A 159 21.07 15.82 12.91
CA ASP A 159 21.17 16.97 13.84
C ASP A 159 20.11 16.90 14.94
N PHE A 160 19.07 16.09 14.75
CA PHE A 160 17.97 15.91 15.70
C PHE A 160 18.09 14.63 16.54
N ASP A 161 19.09 13.75 16.31
CA ASP A 161 19.29 12.55 17.15
C ASP A 161 20.15 12.86 18.36
N ARG A 162 19.60 13.58 19.34
CA ARG A 162 20.27 13.98 20.58
C ARG A 162 19.32 13.99 21.78
N ARG A 163 19.87 13.95 22.98
CA ARG A 163 19.10 14.03 24.23
C ARG A 163 18.28 15.31 24.28
N GLY A 164 17.04 15.20 24.75
CA GLY A 164 16.11 16.32 24.89
C GLY A 164 15.33 16.65 23.63
N VAL A 165 15.66 16.06 22.47
CA VAL A 165 14.85 16.17 21.25
C VAL A 165 13.71 15.16 21.31
N VAL A 166 12.50 15.61 20.95
CA VAL A 166 11.28 14.80 20.80
C VAL A 166 10.91 14.72 19.34
N VAL A 167 10.80 13.49 18.84
CA VAL A 167 10.44 13.14 17.47
C VAL A 167 9.02 12.60 17.44
N ALA A 168 8.07 13.30 16.83
CA ALA A 168 6.72 12.83 16.63
C ALA A 168 6.61 12.03 15.32
N THR A 169 5.76 11.01 15.29
CA THR A 169 5.43 10.25 14.08
C THR A 169 4.09 9.53 14.25
N LYS A 170 3.49 9.06 13.14
CA LYS A 170 2.26 8.27 13.20
C LYS A 170 2.57 6.81 13.45
N LEU A 171 1.85 6.21 14.38
CA LEU A 171 1.93 4.79 14.73
C LEU A 171 1.64 3.89 13.50
N GLY A 172 2.33 2.75 13.38
CA GLY A 172 2.10 1.73 12.35
C GLY A 172 2.54 2.14 10.93
N THR A 173 3.28 3.26 10.78
CA THR A 173 3.75 3.74 9.47
C THR A 173 5.23 3.48 9.24
N THR A 174 5.67 3.66 8.00
CA THR A 174 7.10 3.65 7.64
C THR A 174 7.84 4.84 8.25
N GLY A 175 7.13 5.94 8.54
CA GLY A 175 7.66 7.06 9.32
C GLY A 175 8.09 6.64 10.73
N GLU A 176 7.30 5.83 11.42
CA GLU A 176 7.69 5.26 12.72
C GLU A 176 8.91 4.34 12.58
N ILE A 177 8.92 3.46 11.58
CA ILE A 177 10.05 2.56 11.31
C ILE A 177 11.32 3.39 11.05
N ALA A 178 11.23 4.43 10.23
CA ALA A 178 12.32 5.34 9.95
C ALA A 178 12.77 6.10 11.21
N ALA A 179 11.82 6.64 11.99
CA ALA A 179 12.14 7.32 13.25
C ALA A 179 12.94 6.39 14.18
N ARG A 180 12.47 5.17 14.41
CA ARG A 180 13.18 4.20 15.25
C ARG A 180 14.54 3.76 14.70
N LYS A 181 14.74 3.81 13.40
CA LYS A 181 16.00 3.48 12.74
C LYS A 181 17.03 4.62 12.85
N PHE A 182 16.62 5.85 12.63
CA PHE A 182 17.52 7.00 12.50
C PHE A 182 17.71 7.77 13.81
N PHE A 183 16.77 7.68 14.74
CA PHE A 183 16.84 8.35 16.04
C PHE A 183 17.08 7.31 17.15
N ARG A 184 18.32 7.28 17.65
CA ARG A 184 18.77 6.32 18.69
C ARG A 184 18.81 6.95 20.08
N VAL A 185 18.92 8.27 20.14
CA VAL A 185 19.11 9.06 21.37
C VAL A 185 17.90 9.93 21.68
N ALA A 186 17.26 10.49 20.65
CA ALA A 186 16.05 11.30 20.77
C ALA A 186 14.85 10.46 21.26
N THR A 187 13.91 11.13 21.94
CA THR A 187 12.67 10.49 22.39
C THR A 187 11.67 10.42 21.24
N ILE A 188 11.20 9.22 20.90
CA ILE A 188 10.18 9.02 19.86
C ILE A 188 8.79 8.99 20.52
N LYS A 189 7.88 9.82 20.01
CA LYS A 189 6.49 9.93 20.42
C LYS A 189 5.60 9.53 19.25
N THR A 190 4.85 8.42 19.38
CA THR A 190 3.92 7.96 18.36
C THR A 190 2.53 8.52 18.60
N MET A 191 1.85 8.94 17.54
CA MET A 191 0.49 9.50 17.55
C MET A 191 -0.42 8.64 16.68
N GLU A 192 -1.72 8.67 16.93
CA GLU A 192 -2.70 7.90 16.14
C GLU A 192 -2.89 8.45 14.73
N THR A 193 -2.78 9.78 14.58
CA THR A 193 -2.90 10.43 13.27
C THR A 193 -1.66 11.24 12.92
N GLU A 194 -1.44 11.42 11.62
CA GLU A 194 -0.41 12.32 11.08
C GLU A 194 -0.66 13.78 11.48
N SER A 195 -1.94 14.16 11.58
CA SER A 195 -2.33 15.51 12.01
C SER A 195 -1.95 15.76 13.47
N ASP A 196 -2.19 14.79 14.35
CA ASP A 196 -1.79 14.91 15.76
C ASP A 196 -0.26 15.02 15.89
N ALA A 197 0.49 14.23 15.12
CA ALA A 197 1.94 14.32 15.12
C ALA A 197 2.44 15.70 14.66
N ALA A 198 1.83 16.29 13.64
CA ALA A 198 2.14 17.63 13.17
C ALA A 198 1.75 18.70 14.22
N LEU A 199 0.61 18.56 14.91
CA LEU A 199 0.19 19.45 15.97
C LEU A 199 1.12 19.42 17.19
N GLU A 200 1.74 18.28 17.50
CA GLU A 200 2.78 18.20 18.53
C GLU A 200 3.99 19.11 18.20
N VAL A 201 4.37 19.17 16.92
CA VAL A 201 5.44 20.07 16.45
C VAL A 201 4.98 21.52 16.47
N ASP A 202 3.79 21.83 15.96
CA ASP A 202 3.23 23.19 15.96
C ASP A 202 3.17 23.78 17.37
N ALA A 203 2.80 22.96 18.35
CA ALA A 203 2.66 23.34 19.76
C ALA A 203 3.99 23.34 20.54
N GLY A 204 5.11 22.96 19.91
CA GLY A 204 6.42 22.88 20.55
C GLY A 204 6.58 21.72 21.54
N ARG A 205 5.62 20.76 21.59
CA ARG A 205 5.72 19.55 22.38
C ARG A 205 6.62 18.49 21.74
N ALA A 206 6.78 18.55 20.40
CA ALA A 206 7.83 17.84 19.67
C ALA A 206 8.76 18.85 18.98
N ASP A 207 9.98 18.42 18.73
CA ASP A 207 10.98 19.21 18.00
C ASP A 207 10.83 19.01 16.49
N VAL A 208 10.59 17.77 16.08
CA VAL A 208 10.41 17.37 14.69
C VAL A 208 9.31 16.33 14.56
N MET A 209 8.71 16.25 13.36
CA MET A 209 7.91 15.12 12.92
C MET A 209 8.62 14.42 11.77
N VAL A 210 8.65 13.09 11.81
CA VAL A 210 9.06 12.23 10.69
C VAL A 210 7.80 11.78 9.98
N TYR A 211 7.68 12.14 8.70
CA TYR A 211 6.58 11.67 7.84
C TYR A 211 6.94 11.85 6.35
N ASP A 212 6.07 11.38 5.47
CA ASP A 212 6.29 11.44 4.03
C ASP A 212 6.47 12.87 3.53
N GLN A 213 7.45 13.06 2.65
CA GLN A 213 7.86 14.37 2.14
C GLN A 213 6.70 15.24 1.63
N PRO A 214 5.72 14.75 0.83
CA PRO A 214 4.63 15.60 0.35
C PRO A 214 3.75 16.15 1.47
N TYR A 215 3.42 15.32 2.47
CA TYR A 215 2.67 15.76 3.64
C TYR A 215 3.42 16.82 4.45
N VAL A 216 4.70 16.57 4.70
CA VAL A 216 5.59 17.52 5.43
C VAL A 216 5.65 18.86 4.69
N ALA A 217 5.74 18.84 3.35
CA ALA A 217 5.75 20.06 2.54
C ALA A 217 4.47 20.90 2.72
N ILE A 218 3.31 20.24 2.66
CA ILE A 218 2.01 20.90 2.84
C ILE A 218 1.89 21.47 4.26
N ARG A 219 2.21 20.67 5.28
CA ARG A 219 2.10 21.12 6.68
C ARG A 219 2.98 22.32 6.98
N ALA A 220 4.20 22.38 6.44
CA ALA A 220 5.08 23.52 6.60
C ALA A 220 4.51 24.79 5.93
N GLN A 221 3.80 24.65 4.81
CA GLN A 221 3.12 25.78 4.14
C GLN A 221 1.87 26.26 4.90
N GLU A 222 1.14 25.34 5.55
CA GLU A 222 -0.03 25.70 6.37
C GLU A 222 0.35 26.44 7.65
N SER A 223 1.53 26.22 8.21
CA SER A 223 2.00 26.79 9.46
C SER A 223 3.40 27.42 9.36
N PRO A 224 3.66 28.34 8.40
CA PRO A 224 5.03 28.80 8.09
C PRO A 224 5.67 29.61 9.23
N VAL A 225 4.88 30.16 10.14
CA VAL A 225 5.36 30.88 11.33
C VAL A 225 5.84 29.92 12.42
N ARG A 226 5.23 28.74 12.53
CA ARG A 226 5.50 27.77 13.59
C ARG A 226 6.46 26.67 13.18
N THR A 227 6.45 26.30 11.90
CA THR A 227 7.23 25.17 11.39
C THR A 227 7.97 25.50 10.10
N PHE A 228 8.92 24.66 9.76
CA PHE A 228 9.55 24.59 8.43
C PHE A 228 9.86 23.13 8.10
N ALA A 229 10.07 22.86 6.83
CA ALA A 229 10.37 21.51 6.34
C ALA A 229 11.86 21.36 6.00
N ILE A 230 12.41 20.17 6.26
CA ILE A 230 13.62 19.66 5.61
C ILE A 230 13.14 18.61 4.64
N LEU A 231 13.06 18.99 3.36
CA LEU A 231 12.40 18.18 2.31
C LEU A 231 13.35 17.20 1.62
N GLU A 232 14.66 17.22 1.89
CA GLU A 232 15.56 16.18 1.40
C GLU A 232 15.18 14.85 2.06
N PRO A 233 14.66 13.87 1.28
CA PRO A 233 14.21 12.62 1.85
C PRO A 233 15.40 11.79 2.36
N PHE A 234 15.31 11.28 3.57
CA PHE A 234 16.36 10.41 4.14
C PHE A 234 16.03 8.91 4.05
N THR A 235 14.89 8.57 3.43
CA THR A 235 14.53 7.21 2.97
C THR A 235 14.07 7.26 1.53
N LYS A 236 13.97 6.09 0.90
CA LYS A 236 13.38 5.92 -0.42
C LYS A 236 12.20 4.98 -0.31
N GLU A 237 11.02 5.44 -0.66
CA GLU A 237 9.77 4.74 -0.49
C GLU A 237 8.93 4.74 -1.76
N TYR A 238 8.14 3.68 -1.91
CA TYR A 238 7.33 3.44 -3.08
C TYR A 238 5.89 3.18 -2.64
N LEU A 239 4.98 4.09 -2.98
CA LEU A 239 3.55 3.92 -2.73
C LEU A 239 2.95 3.05 -3.82
N ALA A 240 2.17 2.06 -3.41
CA ALA A 240 1.54 1.10 -4.31
C ALA A 240 0.12 0.78 -3.86
N MET A 241 -0.72 0.36 -4.79
CA MET A 241 -2.04 -0.16 -4.48
C MET A 241 -1.89 -1.56 -3.88
N ALA A 242 -2.72 -1.91 -2.90
CA ALA A 242 -2.72 -3.25 -2.31
C ALA A 242 -4.01 -3.99 -2.63
N VAL A 243 -3.88 -5.23 -3.07
CA VAL A 243 -4.99 -6.17 -3.31
C VAL A 243 -4.90 -7.34 -2.33
N ARG A 244 -5.96 -8.14 -2.21
CA ARG A 244 -5.94 -9.35 -1.38
C ARG A 244 -4.80 -10.27 -1.80
N LYS A 245 -4.25 -10.97 -0.82
CA LYS A 245 -3.21 -11.97 -1.07
C LYS A 245 -3.69 -13.02 -2.08
N GLY A 246 -2.90 -13.22 -3.15
CA GLY A 246 -3.21 -14.17 -4.22
C GLY A 246 -4.13 -13.64 -5.32
N ASP A 247 -4.60 -12.40 -5.25
CA ASP A 247 -5.43 -11.76 -6.28
C ASP A 247 -4.55 -11.25 -7.44
N THR A 248 -3.86 -12.15 -8.10
CA THR A 248 -2.82 -11.85 -9.09
C THR A 248 -3.41 -11.29 -10.38
N GLU A 249 -4.57 -11.76 -10.81
CA GLU A 249 -5.24 -11.26 -12.01
C GLU A 249 -5.58 -9.76 -11.87
N PHE A 250 -6.23 -9.38 -10.78
CA PHE A 250 -6.58 -7.99 -10.53
C PHE A 250 -5.33 -7.12 -10.34
N ARG A 251 -4.31 -7.61 -9.61
CA ARG A 251 -3.03 -6.92 -9.47
C ARG A 251 -2.35 -6.67 -10.81
N ASP A 252 -2.30 -7.67 -11.69
CA ASP A 252 -1.59 -7.55 -12.97
C ASP A 252 -2.33 -6.63 -13.94
N TRP A 253 -3.67 -6.65 -13.90
CA TRP A 253 -4.49 -5.67 -14.59
C TRP A 253 -4.24 -4.24 -14.08
N LEU A 254 -4.16 -4.05 -12.75
CA LEU A 254 -3.82 -2.77 -12.15
C LEU A 254 -2.40 -2.31 -12.54
N ASN A 255 -1.44 -3.22 -12.65
CA ASN A 255 -0.08 -2.88 -13.11
C ASN A 255 -0.10 -2.31 -14.54
N LEU A 256 -0.85 -2.93 -15.44
CA LEU A 256 -1.04 -2.40 -16.80
C LEU A 256 -1.71 -1.02 -16.75
N THR A 257 -2.71 -0.85 -15.91
CA THR A 257 -3.42 0.44 -15.75
C THR A 257 -2.49 1.54 -15.20
N ILE A 258 -1.60 1.21 -14.25
CA ILE A 258 -0.58 2.15 -13.75
C ILE A 258 0.42 2.52 -14.85
N PHE A 259 0.82 1.56 -15.67
CA PHE A 259 1.69 1.82 -16.82
C PHE A 259 1.02 2.83 -17.78
N GLU A 260 -0.24 2.59 -18.17
CA GLU A 260 -1.00 3.49 -19.04
C GLU A 260 -1.23 4.87 -18.41
N LEU A 261 -1.51 4.94 -17.11
CA LEU A 261 -1.63 6.21 -16.37
C LEU A 261 -0.38 7.08 -16.53
N LYS A 262 0.80 6.46 -16.47
CA LYS A 262 2.09 7.15 -16.64
C LYS A 262 2.39 7.45 -18.12
N ALA A 263 2.20 6.47 -19.00
CA ALA A 263 2.52 6.58 -20.42
C ALA A 263 1.66 7.62 -21.15
N SER A 264 0.40 7.79 -20.73
CA SER A 264 -0.52 8.80 -21.29
C SER A 264 -0.22 10.25 -20.86
N GLY A 265 0.69 10.47 -19.89
CA GLY A 265 0.93 11.78 -19.28
C GLY A 265 -0.17 12.22 -18.29
N THR A 266 -1.15 11.37 -18.03
CA THR A 266 -2.22 11.66 -17.05
C THR A 266 -1.64 11.77 -15.65
N TRP A 267 -0.69 10.90 -15.30
CA TRP A 267 0.02 10.98 -14.02
C TRP A 267 0.70 12.34 -13.81
N ASP A 268 1.39 12.85 -14.82
CA ASP A 268 2.06 14.16 -14.77
C ASP A 268 1.06 15.30 -14.56
N SER A 269 -0.09 15.24 -15.23
CA SER A 269 -1.17 16.23 -15.09
C SER A 269 -1.74 16.23 -13.66
N LEU A 270 -1.96 15.06 -13.08
CA LEU A 270 -2.40 14.90 -11.69
C LEU A 270 -1.33 15.41 -10.72
N TYR A 271 -0.07 15.05 -10.95
CA TYR A 271 1.05 15.54 -10.13
C TYR A 271 1.11 17.08 -10.13
N GLN A 272 1.04 17.70 -11.32
CA GLN A 272 1.01 19.16 -11.43
C GLN A 272 -0.16 19.78 -10.68
N THR A 273 -1.32 19.14 -10.68
CA THR A 273 -2.53 19.64 -9.99
C THR A 273 -2.38 19.53 -8.46
N TRP A 274 -1.93 18.37 -7.96
CA TRP A 274 -1.98 18.09 -6.53
C TRP A 274 -0.74 18.55 -5.76
N PHE A 275 0.44 18.59 -6.41
CA PHE A 275 1.71 18.85 -5.73
C PHE A 275 2.40 20.16 -6.16
N VAL A 276 2.05 20.72 -7.33
CA VAL A 276 2.70 21.93 -7.84
C VAL A 276 1.77 23.13 -7.80
N ARG A 277 0.64 23.08 -8.53
CA ARG A 277 -0.31 24.21 -8.61
C ARG A 277 -1.22 24.32 -7.40
N MET A 278 -1.58 23.21 -6.80
CA MET A 278 -2.37 23.07 -5.56
C MET A 278 -3.65 23.93 -5.48
N PRO A 279 -4.51 24.00 -6.51
CA PRO A 279 -5.74 24.80 -6.47
C PRO A 279 -6.73 24.30 -5.43
N TRP A 280 -6.53 23.09 -4.91
CA TRP A 280 -7.33 22.45 -3.88
C TRP A 280 -7.12 23.06 -2.48
N LEU A 281 -6.01 23.78 -2.24
CA LEU A 281 -5.74 24.39 -0.93
C LEU A 281 -6.86 25.32 -0.48
N ASP A 282 -7.47 26.06 -1.40
CA ASP A 282 -8.59 26.95 -1.08
C ASP A 282 -9.89 26.18 -0.77
N ARG A 283 -10.03 24.96 -1.29
CA ARG A 283 -11.20 24.10 -1.04
C ARG A 283 -11.17 23.45 0.34
N VAL A 284 -10.00 23.25 0.94
CA VAL A 284 -9.85 22.63 2.28
C VAL A 284 -9.73 23.67 3.40
N LYS A 285 -9.38 24.91 3.08
CA LYS A 285 -9.43 26.01 4.06
C LYS A 285 -10.88 26.25 4.46
N ARG A 286 -11.20 26.01 5.73
CA ARG A 286 -12.49 26.49 6.27
C ARG A 286 -12.51 28.01 6.16
N PRO A 287 -13.65 28.64 5.81
CA PRO A 287 -13.81 30.07 5.99
C PRO A 287 -13.45 30.39 7.44
N SER A 288 -12.55 31.34 7.65
CA SER A 288 -12.28 31.88 8.98
C SER A 288 -13.61 32.42 9.51
N SER A 289 -14.16 31.72 10.49
CA SER A 289 -15.33 32.16 11.27
C SER A 289 -15.03 33.44 12.02
#